data_ecbbc23ff2f25229933db5375d776d4e
#
_entry.id   ecbbc23ff2f25229933db5375d776d4e
#
_cell.length_a   1.000
_cell.length_b   1.000
_cell.length_c   1.000
_cell.angle_alpha   90.00
_cell.angle_beta   90.00
_cell.angle_gamma   90.00
#
_symmetry.space_group_name_H-M   'P 1'
#
loop_
_entity.id
_entity.type
_entity.pdbx_description
1 polymer ?
#
loop_
_entity_poly.entity_id
_entity_poly.type
_entity_poly.pdbx_seq_one_letter_code
_entity_poly.pdbx_strand_id
1 'polypeptide(L)'
;MEKFNRIKTEVAYRAHVFDVYNDYLELPDGRDVVYDLIKHHPGACILPVKDDGSLILIKQYRNSIDDITYEVPAGFIDEGESPEDAARRELREETGFTAKVVEYVTRAVLAIGTSDEQTYVYIGRELTRGICALDENEFIETEEIGLDDALNMIRDGRIVDSKTIIAIYAYWGKTVSYTHLTLPT
;
A
#
# COMPACT_ATOMS: atom_id res chain seq x y z
N MET A 1 21.46 -6.97 -19.22
CA MET A 1 20.83 -8.27 -18.89
C MET A 1 19.61 -8.39 -19.80
N GLU A 2 19.44 -9.52 -20.48
CA GLU A 2 18.31 -9.76 -21.36
C GLU A 2 17.08 -10.21 -20.56
N LYS A 3 15.89 -9.88 -21.09
CA LYS A 3 14.62 -10.33 -20.53
C LYS A 3 14.39 -11.78 -20.97
N PHE A 4 13.92 -12.64 -20.05
CA PHE A 4 13.57 -14.01 -20.38
C PHE A 4 12.37 -14.06 -21.33
N ASN A 5 12.33 -15.06 -22.19
CA ASN A 5 11.24 -15.26 -23.12
C ASN A 5 10.13 -16.10 -22.45
N ARG A 6 8.91 -15.54 -22.33
CA ARG A 6 7.78 -16.28 -21.76
C ARG A 6 7.19 -17.21 -22.81
N ILE A 7 7.25 -18.53 -22.54
CA ILE A 7 6.72 -19.58 -23.42
C ILE A 7 5.20 -19.69 -23.25
N LYS A 8 4.76 -19.85 -21.98
CA LYS A 8 3.34 -19.93 -21.61
C LYS A 8 3.16 -19.70 -20.13
N THR A 9 1.91 -19.46 -19.73
CA THR A 9 1.49 -19.36 -18.34
C THR A 9 0.26 -20.25 -18.15
N GLU A 10 0.27 -21.15 -17.17
CA GLU A 10 -0.82 -22.08 -16.87
C GLU A 10 -1.30 -21.88 -15.42
N VAL A 11 -2.61 -21.86 -15.22
CA VAL A 11 -3.19 -21.76 -13.88
C VAL A 11 -2.84 -23.03 -13.09
N ALA A 12 -2.17 -22.87 -11.97
CA ALA A 12 -1.89 -23.95 -11.03
C ALA A 12 -2.98 -24.03 -9.93
N TYR A 13 -3.45 -22.88 -9.44
CA TYR A 13 -4.47 -22.81 -8.40
C TYR A 13 -5.23 -21.47 -8.48
N ARG A 14 -6.55 -21.50 -8.26
CA ARG A 14 -7.40 -20.32 -8.12
C ARG A 14 -7.80 -20.15 -6.68
N ALA A 15 -7.40 -19.02 -6.07
CA ALA A 15 -7.81 -18.61 -4.74
C ALA A 15 -8.93 -17.55 -4.81
N HIS A 16 -9.36 -17.05 -3.65
CA HIS A 16 -10.39 -16.00 -3.58
C HIS A 16 -9.85 -14.62 -3.97
N VAL A 17 -8.58 -14.34 -3.63
CA VAL A 17 -7.97 -13.00 -3.74
C VAL A 17 -6.90 -12.95 -4.81
N PHE A 18 -6.29 -14.09 -5.14
CA PHE A 18 -5.19 -14.19 -6.11
C PHE A 18 -5.24 -15.52 -6.86
N ASP A 19 -4.59 -15.58 -8.01
CA ASP A 19 -4.37 -16.82 -8.77
C ASP A 19 -2.89 -17.19 -8.75
N VAL A 20 -2.59 -18.49 -8.63
CA VAL A 20 -1.23 -19.03 -8.76
C VAL A 20 -1.07 -19.66 -10.14
N TYR A 21 0.03 -19.34 -10.80
CA TYR A 21 0.37 -19.83 -12.13
C TYR A 21 1.73 -20.52 -12.14
N ASN A 22 1.87 -21.53 -12.98
CA ASN A 22 3.15 -22.00 -13.49
C ASN A 22 3.53 -21.13 -14.68
N ASP A 23 4.63 -20.37 -14.55
CA ASP A 23 5.16 -19.49 -15.60
C ASP A 23 6.37 -20.13 -16.27
N TYR A 24 6.19 -20.60 -17.50
CA TYR A 24 7.22 -21.31 -18.27
C TYR A 24 8.04 -20.30 -19.06
N LEU A 25 9.32 -20.24 -18.78
CA LEU A 25 10.25 -19.28 -19.36
C LEU A 25 11.43 -19.98 -20.02
N GLU A 26 11.90 -19.46 -21.16
CA GLU A 26 13.18 -19.78 -21.75
C GLU A 26 14.24 -18.78 -21.24
N LEU A 27 15.32 -19.31 -20.69
CA LEU A 27 16.46 -18.53 -20.23
C LEU A 27 17.32 -18.07 -21.42
N PRO A 28 18.19 -17.04 -21.24
CA PRO A 28 19.08 -16.57 -22.30
C PRO A 28 20.06 -17.62 -22.84
N ASP A 29 20.29 -18.69 -22.09
CA ASP A 29 21.14 -19.82 -22.51
C ASP A 29 20.37 -20.98 -23.18
N GLY A 30 19.05 -20.78 -23.45
CA GLY A 30 18.17 -21.72 -24.13
C GLY A 30 17.58 -22.81 -23.26
N ARG A 31 17.77 -22.77 -21.93
CA ARG A 31 17.13 -23.73 -21.01
C ARG A 31 15.73 -23.26 -20.64
N ASP A 32 14.80 -24.21 -20.56
CA ASP A 32 13.46 -23.97 -20.04
C ASP A 32 13.44 -24.09 -18.52
N VAL A 33 12.71 -23.17 -17.87
CA VAL A 33 12.45 -23.16 -16.43
C VAL A 33 11.00 -22.88 -16.14
N VAL A 34 10.54 -23.28 -14.95
CA VAL A 34 9.20 -22.97 -14.46
C VAL A 34 9.33 -22.16 -13.17
N TYR A 35 8.64 -21.03 -13.11
CA TYR A 35 8.54 -20.22 -11.90
C TYR A 35 7.10 -20.21 -11.40
N ASP A 36 6.94 -20.09 -10.08
CA ASP A 36 5.64 -19.78 -9.49
C ASP A 36 5.38 -18.28 -9.68
N LEU A 37 4.18 -17.94 -10.17
CA LEU A 37 3.72 -16.57 -10.33
C LEU A 37 2.37 -16.41 -9.64
N ILE A 38 2.30 -15.51 -8.68
CA ILE A 38 1.04 -15.07 -8.05
C ILE A 38 0.56 -13.84 -8.80
N LYS A 39 -0.63 -13.92 -9.40
CA LYS A 39 -1.32 -12.78 -9.99
C LYS A 39 -2.35 -12.22 -9.03
N HIS A 40 -2.24 -10.94 -8.79
CA HIS A 40 -3.03 -10.24 -7.80
C HIS A 40 -3.70 -8.99 -8.39
N HIS A 41 -4.84 -8.61 -7.84
CA HIS A 41 -5.45 -7.32 -8.18
C HIS A 41 -4.58 -6.18 -7.66
N PRO A 42 -4.41 -5.10 -8.45
CA PRO A 42 -3.70 -3.92 -7.96
C PRO A 42 -4.50 -3.25 -6.85
N GLY A 43 -3.78 -2.63 -5.91
CA GLY A 43 -4.36 -1.85 -4.82
C GLY A 43 -3.94 -0.39 -4.83
N ALA A 44 -4.62 0.41 -4.04
CA ALA A 44 -4.25 1.78 -3.74
C ALA A 44 -4.31 2.02 -2.23
N CYS A 45 -3.42 2.85 -1.72
CA CYS A 45 -3.41 3.26 -0.33
C CYS A 45 -3.12 4.75 -0.19
N ILE A 46 -3.51 5.32 0.93
CA ILE A 46 -3.33 6.75 1.19
C ILE A 46 -2.91 6.96 2.65
N LEU A 47 -1.87 7.79 2.86
CA LEU A 47 -1.50 8.27 4.18
C LEU A 47 -2.25 9.58 4.46
N PRO A 48 -3.27 9.59 5.32
CA PRO A 48 -3.97 10.81 5.69
C PRO A 48 -3.13 11.58 6.70
N VAL A 49 -2.85 12.85 6.39
CA VAL A 49 -2.06 13.76 7.22
C VAL A 49 -2.91 14.95 7.61
N LYS A 50 -3.04 15.18 8.92
CA LYS A 50 -3.76 16.32 9.48
C LYS A 50 -2.95 17.61 9.39
N ASP A 51 -3.58 18.74 9.63
CA ASP A 51 -2.95 20.07 9.55
C ASP A 51 -1.84 20.26 10.59
N ASP A 52 -1.89 19.55 11.72
CA ASP A 52 -0.85 19.54 12.76
C ASP A 52 0.29 18.57 12.47
N GLY A 53 0.22 17.83 11.35
CA GLY A 53 1.23 16.85 10.92
C GLY A 53 1.04 15.45 11.51
N SER A 54 0.02 15.21 12.34
CA SER A 54 -0.33 13.87 12.79
C SER A 54 -0.92 13.03 11.66
N LEU A 55 -0.73 11.71 11.77
CA LEU A 55 -1.13 10.71 10.79
C LEU A 55 -2.37 9.98 11.28
N ILE A 56 -3.27 9.63 10.37
CA ILE A 56 -4.39 8.74 10.67
C ILE A 56 -4.01 7.34 10.17
N LEU A 57 -3.84 6.40 11.09
CA LEU A 57 -3.64 4.98 10.78
C LEU A 57 -4.85 4.17 11.21
N ILE A 58 -5.00 3.01 10.59
CA ILE A 58 -6.00 2.02 10.97
C ILE A 58 -5.33 0.86 11.70
N LYS A 59 -6.07 0.21 12.60
CA LYS A 59 -5.69 -1.08 13.21
C LYS A 59 -6.61 -2.14 12.68
N GLN A 60 -6.03 -3.20 12.15
CA GLN A 60 -6.75 -4.30 11.54
C GLN A 60 -6.07 -5.63 11.84
N TYR A 61 -6.87 -6.68 12.12
CA TYR A 61 -6.36 -8.04 12.21
C TYR A 61 -5.98 -8.57 10.84
N ARG A 62 -4.79 -9.15 10.73
CA ARG A 62 -4.28 -9.81 9.53
C ARG A 62 -3.99 -11.28 9.80
N ASN A 63 -4.85 -12.14 9.25
CA ASN A 63 -4.72 -13.60 9.41
C ASN A 63 -3.41 -14.18 8.87
N SER A 64 -2.75 -13.52 7.92
CA SER A 64 -1.48 -13.95 7.34
C SER A 64 -0.32 -13.95 8.35
N ILE A 65 -0.39 -13.11 9.37
CA ILE A 65 0.61 -13.00 10.44
C ILE A 65 0.00 -13.27 11.82
N ASP A 66 -1.32 -13.55 11.90
CA ASP A 66 -2.08 -13.81 13.13
C ASP A 66 -1.94 -12.71 14.19
N ASP A 67 -1.96 -11.43 13.74
CA ASP A 67 -1.76 -10.28 14.61
C ASP A 67 -2.55 -9.04 14.12
N ILE A 68 -2.66 -8.03 15.00
CA ILE A 68 -3.21 -6.72 14.68
C ILE A 68 -2.09 -5.80 14.20
N THR A 69 -2.27 -5.22 13.02
CA THR A 69 -1.30 -4.32 12.40
C THR A 69 -1.79 -2.88 12.36
N TYR A 70 -0.83 -1.95 12.33
CA TYR A 70 -1.08 -0.55 12.01
C TYR A 70 -0.81 -0.33 10.53
N GLU A 71 -1.82 0.17 9.81
CA GLU A 71 -1.77 0.33 8.37
C GLU A 71 -2.29 1.69 7.93
N VAL A 72 -1.91 2.12 6.74
CA VAL A 72 -2.62 3.20 6.03
C VAL A 72 -3.89 2.63 5.41
N PRO A 73 -4.99 3.40 5.31
CA PRO A 73 -6.18 3.00 4.56
C PRO A 73 -5.83 2.50 3.16
N ALA A 74 -6.37 1.33 2.78
CA ALA A 74 -5.99 0.68 1.53
C ALA A 74 -6.96 -0.42 1.10
N GLY A 75 -7.21 -0.52 -0.20
CA GLY A 75 -7.95 -1.64 -0.79
C GLY A 75 -7.68 -1.83 -2.27
N PHE A 76 -8.44 -2.71 -2.90
CA PHE A 76 -8.32 -3.00 -4.31
C PHE A 76 -8.89 -1.86 -5.16
N ILE A 77 -8.34 -1.75 -6.36
CA ILE A 77 -8.85 -0.84 -7.39
C ILE A 77 -9.95 -1.60 -8.14
N ASP A 78 -11.16 -1.06 -8.14
CA ASP A 78 -12.29 -1.64 -8.84
C ASP A 78 -12.16 -1.52 -10.36
N GLU A 79 -12.92 -2.34 -11.10
CA GLU A 79 -12.93 -2.28 -12.56
C GLU A 79 -13.38 -0.89 -13.05
N GLY A 80 -12.51 -0.23 -13.82
CA GLY A 80 -12.76 1.13 -14.34
C GLY A 80 -12.46 2.27 -13.36
N GLU A 81 -12.06 1.96 -12.13
CA GLU A 81 -11.66 2.96 -11.13
C GLU A 81 -10.21 3.41 -11.35
N SER A 82 -9.93 4.70 -11.14
CA SER A 82 -8.54 5.16 -11.11
C SER A 82 -7.88 4.83 -9.76
N PRO A 83 -6.53 4.65 -9.71
CA PRO A 83 -5.85 4.42 -8.44
C PRO A 83 -6.06 5.54 -7.40
N GLU A 84 -6.21 6.79 -7.85
CA GLU A 84 -6.49 7.92 -6.96
C GLU A 84 -7.93 7.84 -6.40
N ASP A 85 -8.92 7.49 -7.23
CA ASP A 85 -10.30 7.37 -6.79
C ASP A 85 -10.44 6.22 -5.77
N ALA A 86 -9.77 5.08 -6.02
CA ALA A 86 -9.70 3.98 -5.06
C ALA A 86 -9.11 4.44 -3.71
N ALA A 87 -7.98 5.13 -3.72
CA ALA A 87 -7.36 5.65 -2.51
C ALA A 87 -8.28 6.63 -1.74
N ARG A 88 -9.06 7.46 -2.45
CA ARG A 88 -10.05 8.37 -1.85
C ARG A 88 -11.26 7.63 -1.28
N ARG A 89 -11.73 6.59 -1.97
CA ARG A 89 -12.83 5.74 -1.53
C ARG A 89 -12.44 5.01 -0.24
N GLU A 90 -11.30 4.33 -0.22
CA GLU A 90 -10.80 3.59 0.94
C GLU A 90 -10.57 4.52 2.16
N LEU A 91 -9.99 5.71 1.95
CA LEU A 91 -9.86 6.70 3.02
C LEU A 91 -11.20 6.99 3.68
N ARG A 92 -12.23 7.21 2.87
CA ARG A 92 -13.57 7.54 3.37
C ARG A 92 -14.21 6.33 4.08
N GLU A 93 -14.13 5.16 3.49
CA GLU A 93 -14.79 3.95 3.97
C GLU A 93 -14.18 3.47 5.29
N GLU A 94 -12.86 3.37 5.37
CA GLU A 94 -12.16 2.85 6.54
C GLU A 94 -12.00 3.87 7.68
N THR A 95 -11.92 5.18 7.37
CA THR A 95 -11.64 6.20 8.40
C THR A 95 -12.73 7.25 8.58
N GLY A 96 -13.63 7.38 7.62
CA GLY A 96 -14.60 8.47 7.57
C GLY A 96 -13.99 9.81 7.15
N PHE A 97 -12.70 9.90 6.86
CA PHE A 97 -12.10 11.14 6.37
C PHE A 97 -12.16 11.24 4.85
N THR A 98 -12.22 12.48 4.35
CA THR A 98 -11.96 12.82 2.96
C THR A 98 -10.76 13.76 2.89
N ALA A 99 -9.97 13.69 1.82
CA ALA A 99 -8.84 14.58 1.57
C ALA A 99 -9.12 15.48 0.37
N LYS A 100 -8.94 16.79 0.52
CA LYS A 100 -9.07 17.73 -0.59
C LYS A 100 -7.86 17.65 -1.52
N VAL A 101 -6.66 17.53 -0.96
CA VAL A 101 -5.40 17.37 -1.69
C VAL A 101 -4.97 15.92 -1.58
N VAL A 102 -4.78 15.26 -2.73
CA VAL A 102 -4.22 13.90 -2.81
C VAL A 102 -3.00 13.95 -3.72
N GLU A 103 -1.88 13.53 -3.19
CA GLU A 103 -0.58 13.58 -3.84
C GLU A 103 -0.08 12.17 -4.11
N TYR A 104 0.18 11.83 -5.37
CA TYR A 104 0.82 10.57 -5.75
C TYR A 104 2.27 10.53 -5.25
N VAL A 105 2.65 9.42 -4.63
CA VAL A 105 4.00 9.17 -4.12
C VAL A 105 4.76 8.24 -5.05
N THR A 106 4.26 7.03 -5.19
CA THR A 106 4.91 5.96 -5.97
C THR A 106 3.96 4.81 -6.24
N ARG A 107 4.40 3.90 -7.10
CA ARG A 107 3.86 2.55 -7.24
C ARG A 107 4.89 1.55 -6.73
N ALA A 108 4.52 0.75 -5.77
CA ALA A 108 5.34 -0.32 -5.20
C ALA A 108 4.85 -1.70 -5.65
N VAL A 109 5.77 -2.62 -5.92
CA VAL A 109 5.48 -4.05 -6.08
C VAL A 109 5.92 -4.73 -4.79
N LEU A 110 4.95 -5.31 -4.05
CA LEU A 110 5.18 -5.69 -2.67
C LEU A 110 5.99 -6.98 -2.52
N ALA A 111 5.82 -7.94 -3.43
CA ALA A 111 6.49 -9.25 -3.40
C ALA A 111 7.10 -9.61 -4.77
N ILE A 112 7.98 -8.75 -5.29
CA ILE A 112 8.50 -8.79 -6.67
C ILE A 112 9.16 -10.12 -7.07
N GLY A 113 9.54 -10.95 -6.13
CA GLY A 113 10.14 -12.26 -6.41
C GLY A 113 9.12 -13.33 -6.84
N THR A 114 7.83 -13.15 -6.52
CA THR A 114 6.81 -14.20 -6.71
C THR A 114 5.45 -13.66 -7.14
N SER A 115 5.18 -12.37 -6.93
CA SER A 115 3.87 -11.76 -7.19
C SER A 115 3.99 -10.50 -8.05
N ASP A 116 2.96 -10.25 -8.87
CA ASP A 116 2.78 -9.00 -9.58
C ASP A 116 1.92 -7.99 -8.78
N GLU A 117 1.63 -8.28 -7.51
CA GLU A 117 0.91 -7.39 -6.62
C GLU A 117 1.56 -6.02 -6.55
N GLN A 118 0.79 -5.00 -6.91
CA GLN A 118 1.25 -3.63 -6.91
C GLN A 118 0.28 -2.74 -6.15
N THR A 119 0.83 -1.77 -5.42
CA THR A 119 0.05 -0.78 -4.69
C THR A 119 0.47 0.63 -5.09
N TYR A 120 -0.52 1.47 -5.42
CA TYR A 120 -0.32 2.89 -5.66
C TYR A 120 -0.42 3.64 -4.33
N VAL A 121 0.62 4.37 -3.99
CA VAL A 121 0.76 5.05 -2.69
C VAL A 121 0.50 6.54 -2.85
N TYR A 122 -0.36 7.08 -2.00
CA TYR A 122 -0.74 8.49 -1.97
C TYR A 122 -0.55 9.09 -0.58
N ILE A 123 -0.50 10.43 -0.51
CA ILE A 123 -0.61 11.22 0.72
C ILE A 123 -1.84 12.11 0.59
N GLY A 124 -2.73 12.08 1.58
CA GLY A 124 -3.93 12.91 1.66
C GLY A 124 -3.77 14.04 2.68
N ARG A 125 -4.17 15.26 2.31
CA ARG A 125 -4.11 16.45 3.16
C ARG A 125 -5.40 17.26 3.05
N GLU A 126 -5.53 18.29 3.91
CA GLU A 126 -6.75 19.09 4.05
C GLU A 126 -7.94 18.17 4.32
N LEU A 127 -7.83 17.41 5.41
CA LEU A 127 -8.78 16.37 5.78
C LEU A 127 -10.07 16.96 6.31
N THR A 128 -11.18 16.40 5.88
CA THR A 128 -12.52 16.69 6.44
C THR A 128 -13.11 15.41 7.00
N ARG A 129 -13.59 15.45 8.25
CA ARG A 129 -14.19 14.29 8.89
C ARG A 129 -15.65 14.14 8.44
N GLY A 130 -16.00 12.95 8.02
CA GLY A 130 -17.34 12.50 7.66
C GLY A 130 -17.74 11.25 8.43
N ILE A 131 -18.46 10.35 7.78
CA ILE A 131 -18.96 9.09 8.35
C ILE A 131 -18.16 7.94 7.76
N CYS A 132 -17.65 7.07 8.64
CA CYS A 132 -17.03 5.80 8.27
C CYS A 132 -18.10 4.83 7.74
N ALA A 133 -17.77 4.04 6.74
CA ALA A 133 -18.69 3.11 6.09
C ALA A 133 -17.96 1.80 5.77
N LEU A 134 -17.56 1.07 6.83
CA LEU A 134 -16.89 -0.22 6.75
C LEU A 134 -17.80 -1.27 6.09
N ASP A 135 -17.18 -2.19 5.39
CA ASP A 135 -17.84 -3.39 4.91
C ASP A 135 -18.26 -4.30 6.07
N GLU A 136 -19.28 -5.16 5.85
CA GLU A 136 -19.89 -6.00 6.91
C GLU A 136 -18.87 -6.90 7.64
N ASN A 137 -17.78 -7.26 6.98
CA ASN A 137 -16.72 -8.13 7.54
C ASN A 137 -15.46 -7.37 7.95
N GLU A 138 -15.47 -6.04 7.94
CA GLU A 138 -14.32 -5.21 8.32
C GLU A 138 -14.45 -4.76 9.77
N PHE A 139 -13.42 -5.07 10.55
CA PHE A 139 -13.26 -4.68 11.94
C PHE A 139 -12.02 -3.80 12.04
N ILE A 140 -12.19 -2.50 11.84
CA ILE A 140 -11.14 -1.50 11.76
C ILE A 140 -11.32 -0.48 12.87
N GLU A 141 -10.23 -0.15 13.56
CA GLU A 141 -10.15 0.98 14.49
C GLU A 141 -9.22 2.05 13.91
N THR A 142 -9.61 3.31 14.02
CA THR A 142 -8.79 4.43 13.56
C THR A 142 -7.99 5.01 14.73
N GLU A 143 -6.70 5.26 14.54
CA GLU A 143 -5.82 5.88 15.55
C GLU A 143 -5.04 7.05 14.95
N GLU A 144 -4.93 8.12 15.74
CA GLU A 144 -4.15 9.32 15.40
C GLU A 144 -2.76 9.22 16.03
N ILE A 145 -1.71 9.29 15.21
CA ILE A 145 -0.31 9.02 15.63
C ILE A 145 0.60 10.15 15.11
N GLY A 146 1.43 10.69 16.02
CA GLY A 146 2.46 11.66 15.62
C GLY A 146 3.50 11.03 14.69
N LEU A 147 4.08 11.82 13.77
CA LEU A 147 5.06 11.32 12.81
C LEU A 147 6.28 10.65 13.49
N ASP A 148 6.81 11.26 14.56
CA ASP A 148 7.97 10.69 15.28
C ASP A 148 7.61 9.36 15.97
N ASP A 149 6.40 9.24 16.49
CA ASP A 149 5.91 8.01 17.09
C ASP A 149 5.71 6.93 16.02
N ALA A 150 5.15 7.27 14.88
CA ALA A 150 5.02 6.34 13.75
C ALA A 150 6.39 5.83 13.25
N LEU A 151 7.40 6.70 13.17
CA LEU A 151 8.77 6.30 12.84
C LEU A 151 9.39 5.39 13.91
N ASN A 152 9.10 5.60 15.19
CA ASN A 152 9.52 4.70 16.26
C ASN A 152 8.79 3.36 16.17
N MET A 153 7.49 3.35 15.86
CA MET A 153 6.70 2.13 15.66
C MET A 153 7.21 1.27 14.48
N ILE A 154 7.77 1.90 13.44
CA ILE A 154 8.47 1.16 12.37
C ILE A 154 9.76 0.54 12.91
N ARG A 155 10.56 1.28 13.67
CA ARG A 155 11.86 0.82 14.20
C ARG A 155 11.72 -0.32 15.21
N ASP A 156 10.68 -0.29 16.02
CA ASP A 156 10.41 -1.30 17.05
C ASP A 156 9.51 -2.47 16.57
N GLY A 157 9.09 -2.45 15.30
CA GLY A 157 8.35 -3.53 14.66
C GLY A 157 6.85 -3.56 14.94
N ARG A 158 6.25 -2.50 15.49
CA ARG A 158 4.78 -2.37 15.60
C ARG A 158 4.11 -2.03 14.28
N ILE A 159 4.81 -1.33 13.39
CA ILE A 159 4.40 -1.13 12.00
C ILE A 159 5.30 -2.00 11.13
N VAL A 160 4.72 -3.04 10.53
CA VAL A 160 5.43 -4.01 9.67
C VAL A 160 4.90 -4.01 8.23
N ASP A 161 3.76 -3.41 7.99
CA ASP A 161 3.14 -3.34 6.68
C ASP A 161 3.96 -2.46 5.72
N SER A 162 4.37 -3.04 4.58
CA SER A 162 5.30 -2.41 3.64
C SER A 162 4.73 -1.14 2.99
N LYS A 163 3.44 -1.11 2.61
CA LYS A 163 2.81 0.09 2.00
C LYS A 163 2.76 1.25 3.00
N THR A 164 2.49 0.96 4.26
CA THR A 164 2.46 1.93 5.36
C THR A 164 3.86 2.50 5.63
N ILE A 165 4.88 1.64 5.70
CA ILE A 165 6.28 2.04 5.85
C ILE A 165 6.71 2.97 4.71
N ILE A 166 6.38 2.59 3.46
CA ILE A 166 6.69 3.42 2.27
C ILE A 166 6.03 4.80 2.38
N ALA A 167 4.74 4.85 2.73
CA ALA A 167 3.99 6.10 2.83
C ALA A 167 4.54 7.03 3.92
N ILE A 168 4.85 6.48 5.11
CA ILE A 168 5.40 7.25 6.24
C ILE A 168 6.79 7.79 5.90
N TYR A 169 7.70 6.96 5.37
CA TYR A 169 9.04 7.44 4.99
C TYR A 169 9.01 8.45 3.85
N ALA A 170 8.10 8.31 2.89
CA ALA A 170 7.93 9.28 1.82
C ALA A 170 7.46 10.65 2.37
N TYR A 171 6.52 10.64 3.32
CA TYR A 171 6.06 11.85 4.00
C TYR A 171 7.19 12.49 4.83
N TRP A 172 7.88 11.71 5.65
CA TRP A 172 9.02 12.16 6.44
C TRP A 172 10.12 12.79 5.58
N GLY A 173 10.49 12.15 4.46
CA GLY A 173 11.50 12.68 3.54
C GLY A 173 11.14 14.07 2.98
N LYS A 174 9.85 14.32 2.74
CA LYS A 174 9.38 15.65 2.30
C LYS A 174 9.48 16.69 3.41
N THR A 175 9.15 16.34 4.66
CA THR A 175 9.23 17.27 5.79
C THR A 175 10.67 17.68 6.09
N VAL A 176 11.62 16.75 6.03
CA VAL A 176 13.06 17.01 6.25
C VAL A 176 13.65 17.87 5.13
N SER A 177 13.29 17.60 3.86
CA SER A 177 13.78 18.40 2.72
C SER A 177 13.32 19.86 2.79
N TYR A 178 12.13 20.12 3.31
CA TYR A 178 11.62 21.48 3.50
C TYR A 178 12.39 22.26 4.59
N THR A 179 12.80 21.59 5.67
CA THR A 179 13.56 22.19 6.78
C THR A 179 14.97 22.59 6.36
N HIS A 180 15.62 21.86 5.46
CA HIS A 180 16.94 22.19 4.95
C HIS A 180 16.97 23.35 3.95
N LEU A 181 15.85 23.63 3.27
CA LEU A 181 15.76 24.75 2.30
C LEU A 181 15.43 26.10 2.98
N THR A 182 15.04 26.10 4.26
CA THR A 182 14.63 27.30 5.01
C THR A 182 15.63 27.76 6.07
N LEU A 183 16.84 27.17 6.13
CA LEU A 183 17.90 27.69 7.00
C LEU A 183 18.40 29.05 6.45
N PRO A 184 18.33 30.14 7.23
CA PRO A 184 18.91 31.41 6.82
C PRO A 184 20.43 31.28 6.68
N THR A 185 20.95 31.72 5.53
CA THR A 185 22.40 31.93 5.29
C THR A 185 22.98 33.02 6.18
#